data_be1e2bef19d33987b94c29aaff249784
#
_entry.id   be1e2bef19d33987b94c29aaff249784
#
_cell.length_a   1.000
_cell.length_b   1.000
_cell.length_c   1.000
_cell.angle_alpha   90.00
_cell.angle_beta   90.00
_cell.angle_gamma   90.00
#
_symmetry.space_group_name_H-M   'P 1'
#
loop_
_entity.id
_entity.type
_entity.pdbx_description
1 polymer ?
#
loop_
_entity_poly.entity_id
_entity_poly.type
_entity_poly.pdbx_seq_one_letter_code
_entity_poly.pdbx_strand_id
1 'polypeptide(L)'
;VRTADFDYQLPPELIASEPLPQRSASRMMVVHRDSGLIEHRHFSDFPSYLRPQDLVVLNDTRVVPARFFPDEGGREVLRLEAISPLRWRCMIKPGKKFRLHQQFHLGGATGTVSEVLENGERLIDFDQPVDEATYGHLALPHYMGRDDQPSDTERYQTVFAREEGSIAAPTAGLHFTPEVLDQLPHAFVTLHVGVGTFQPVKVENVTDHVMHSERYEVPQETASAVNAAGRVIAVGTTATRTLESVAQSNAGRVVAARGSTDIFIYPGYQFQVVGALLTNFHLPKSTLMMLVSALAGRDLILKAYAEAIAQRYRFYSYGDCMLIV
;
A
#
# COMPACT_ATOMS: atom_id res chain seq x y z
N VAL A 1 -18.63 -9.95 12.24
CA VAL A 1 -17.97 -10.13 10.93
C VAL A 1 -16.73 -10.97 11.16
N ARG A 2 -16.63 -12.12 10.50
CA ARG A 2 -15.50 -13.05 10.65
C ARG A 2 -14.48 -12.83 9.51
N THR A 3 -13.21 -13.02 9.81
CA THR A 3 -12.13 -12.95 8.82
C THR A 3 -12.35 -13.95 7.68
N ALA A 4 -12.88 -15.12 7.98
CA ALA A 4 -13.19 -16.15 6.97
C ALA A 4 -14.26 -15.70 5.95
N ASP A 5 -15.09 -14.70 6.26
CA ASP A 5 -16.10 -14.17 5.35
C ASP A 5 -15.50 -13.43 4.14
N PHE A 6 -14.17 -13.16 4.18
CA PHE A 6 -13.38 -12.48 3.12
C PHE A 6 -12.37 -13.41 2.45
N ASP A 7 -12.60 -14.72 2.57
CA ASP A 7 -11.76 -15.72 1.92
C ASP A 7 -12.21 -15.97 0.48
N TYR A 8 -11.26 -16.29 -0.37
CA TYR A 8 -11.50 -16.75 -1.74
C TYR A 8 -10.31 -17.58 -2.22
N GLN A 9 -10.54 -18.44 -3.21
CA GLN A 9 -9.50 -19.30 -3.77
C GLN A 9 -8.84 -18.59 -4.95
N LEU A 10 -7.55 -18.24 -4.81
CA LEU A 10 -6.76 -17.64 -5.88
C LEU A 10 -5.80 -18.66 -6.47
N PRO A 11 -5.89 -18.98 -7.78
CA PRO A 11 -4.88 -19.78 -8.47
C PRO A 11 -3.52 -19.05 -8.44
N PRO A 12 -2.44 -19.73 -7.99
CA PRO A 12 -1.12 -19.09 -7.85
C PRO A 12 -0.57 -18.49 -9.14
N GLU A 13 -0.93 -19.04 -10.30
CA GLU A 13 -0.52 -18.55 -11.62
C GLU A 13 -1.12 -17.19 -12.00
N LEU A 14 -2.12 -16.70 -11.28
CA LEU A 14 -2.69 -15.36 -11.48
C LEU A 14 -1.96 -14.28 -10.68
N ILE A 15 -1.07 -14.66 -9.78
CA ILE A 15 -0.27 -13.70 -9.01
C ILE A 15 0.82 -13.12 -9.89
N ALA A 16 0.80 -11.80 -10.08
CA ALA A 16 1.79 -11.11 -10.90
C ALA A 16 3.10 -10.90 -10.14
N SER A 17 4.17 -11.57 -10.55
CA SER A 17 5.53 -11.38 -10.01
C SER A 17 6.30 -10.26 -10.72
N GLU A 18 5.88 -9.87 -11.93
CA GLU A 18 6.52 -8.86 -12.77
C GLU A 18 5.51 -7.87 -13.34
N PRO A 19 5.91 -6.59 -13.54
CA PRO A 19 5.04 -5.60 -14.15
C PRO A 19 4.87 -5.86 -15.66
N LEU A 20 3.78 -5.37 -16.22
CA LEU A 20 3.62 -5.29 -17.68
C LEU A 20 4.66 -4.31 -18.27
N PRO A 21 5.08 -4.48 -19.55
CA PRO A 21 5.99 -3.53 -20.18
C PRO A 21 5.50 -2.08 -20.14
N GLN A 22 4.21 -1.87 -20.38
CA GLN A 22 3.56 -0.56 -20.31
C GLN A 22 2.65 -0.48 -19.07
N ARG A 23 2.80 0.57 -18.25
CA ARG A 23 2.02 0.76 -17.01
C ARG A 23 0.52 0.82 -17.28
N SER A 24 0.10 1.58 -18.29
CA SER A 24 -1.31 1.79 -18.64
C SER A 24 -1.98 0.63 -19.38
N ALA A 25 -1.22 -0.42 -19.73
CA ALA A 25 -1.76 -1.60 -20.42
C ALA A 25 -2.50 -2.58 -19.51
N SER A 26 -2.52 -2.36 -18.20
CA SER A 26 -3.26 -3.18 -17.25
C SER A 26 -4.75 -3.23 -17.60
N ARG A 27 -5.37 -4.38 -17.37
CA ARG A 27 -6.83 -4.48 -17.42
C ARG A 27 -7.43 -3.76 -16.23
N MET A 28 -8.62 -3.23 -16.43
CA MET A 28 -9.40 -2.56 -15.38
C MET A 28 -10.81 -3.16 -15.36
N MET A 29 -11.17 -3.74 -14.21
CA MET A 29 -12.54 -4.14 -13.93
C MET A 29 -13.30 -2.96 -13.34
N VAL A 30 -14.41 -2.57 -13.93
CA VAL A 30 -15.27 -1.52 -13.37
C VAL A 30 -16.45 -2.17 -12.66
N VAL A 31 -16.62 -1.85 -11.38
CA VAL A 31 -17.69 -2.37 -10.52
C VAL A 31 -18.62 -1.23 -10.14
N HIS A 32 -19.85 -1.29 -10.66
CA HIS A 32 -20.90 -0.32 -10.36
C HIS A 32 -21.68 -0.77 -9.12
N ARG A 33 -21.49 -0.04 -8.00
CA ARG A 33 -22.09 -0.41 -6.71
C ARG A 33 -23.61 -0.42 -6.71
N ASP A 34 -24.21 0.54 -7.44
CA ASP A 34 -25.67 0.74 -7.42
C ASP A 34 -26.41 -0.34 -8.21
N SER A 35 -25.84 -0.79 -9.34
CA SER A 35 -26.45 -1.75 -10.24
C SER A 35 -25.91 -3.16 -10.13
N GLY A 36 -24.73 -3.34 -9.54
CA GLY A 36 -24.01 -4.61 -9.53
C GLY A 36 -23.45 -5.01 -10.90
N LEU A 37 -23.42 -4.07 -11.86
CA LEU A 37 -22.82 -4.27 -13.19
C LEU A 37 -21.31 -4.36 -13.06
N ILE A 38 -20.70 -5.30 -13.76
CA ILE A 38 -19.26 -5.47 -13.91
C ILE A 38 -18.89 -5.29 -15.37
N GLU A 39 -17.93 -4.41 -15.65
CA GLU A 39 -17.38 -4.18 -16.98
C GLU A 39 -15.90 -4.56 -17.02
N HIS A 40 -15.43 -4.97 -18.21
CA HIS A 40 -14.02 -5.27 -18.47
C HIS A 40 -13.46 -4.21 -19.41
N ARG A 41 -12.43 -3.49 -18.95
CA ARG A 41 -11.79 -2.36 -19.63
C ARG A 41 -10.26 -2.47 -19.50
N HIS A 42 -9.58 -1.46 -20.00
CA HIS A 42 -8.15 -1.23 -19.72
C HIS A 42 -7.99 0.02 -18.87
N PHE A 43 -6.89 0.13 -18.15
CA PHE A 43 -6.62 1.31 -17.32
C PHE A 43 -6.58 2.60 -18.15
N SER A 44 -6.16 2.52 -19.43
CA SER A 44 -6.21 3.64 -20.37
C SER A 44 -7.62 4.26 -20.52
N ASP A 45 -8.68 3.52 -20.20
CA ASP A 45 -10.06 4.01 -20.24
C ASP A 45 -10.47 4.76 -18.96
N PHE A 46 -9.62 4.75 -17.91
CA PHE A 46 -9.92 5.37 -16.62
C PHE A 46 -10.38 6.82 -16.71
N PRO A 47 -9.76 7.70 -17.54
CA PRO A 47 -10.21 9.09 -17.68
C PRO A 47 -11.66 9.22 -18.14
N SER A 48 -12.18 8.26 -18.90
CA SER A 48 -13.56 8.29 -19.41
C SER A 48 -14.63 8.06 -18.33
N TYR A 49 -14.23 7.57 -17.16
CA TYR A 49 -15.12 7.36 -16.01
C TYR A 49 -15.21 8.57 -15.07
N LEU A 50 -14.43 9.62 -15.34
CA LEU A 50 -14.52 10.86 -14.58
C LEU A 50 -15.74 11.67 -14.99
N ARG A 51 -16.39 12.26 -14.01
CA ARG A 51 -17.52 13.19 -14.15
C ARG A 51 -17.02 14.62 -13.96
N PRO A 52 -17.77 15.62 -14.42
CA PRO A 52 -17.50 17.01 -14.05
C PRO A 52 -17.41 17.15 -12.51
N GLN A 53 -16.44 17.92 -12.01
CA GLN A 53 -16.16 18.14 -10.60
C GLN A 53 -15.62 16.92 -9.82
N ASP A 54 -15.23 15.83 -10.49
CA ASP A 54 -14.46 14.77 -9.86
C ASP A 54 -13.04 15.25 -9.53
N LEU A 55 -12.50 14.74 -8.44
CA LEU A 55 -11.10 14.91 -8.07
C LEU A 55 -10.45 13.56 -7.81
N VAL A 56 -9.33 13.29 -8.45
CA VAL A 56 -8.52 12.08 -8.23
C VAL A 56 -7.48 12.38 -7.15
N VAL A 57 -7.45 11.61 -6.08
CA VAL A 57 -6.47 11.77 -4.99
C VAL A 57 -5.53 10.59 -4.96
N LEU A 58 -4.22 10.87 -5.06
CA LEU A 58 -3.14 9.88 -5.16
C LEU A 58 -2.20 9.98 -3.96
N ASN A 59 -1.51 8.89 -3.67
CA ASN A 59 -0.48 8.84 -2.63
C ASN A 59 0.90 9.02 -3.28
N ASP A 60 1.58 10.12 -3.02
CA ASP A 60 2.87 10.49 -3.61
C ASP A 60 4.08 9.99 -2.81
N THR A 61 3.88 9.07 -1.90
CA THR A 61 4.98 8.49 -1.14
C THR A 61 6.00 7.82 -2.07
N ARG A 62 7.28 7.95 -1.71
CA ARG A 62 8.41 7.34 -2.41
C ARG A 62 8.95 6.15 -1.62
N VAL A 63 9.08 5.01 -2.29
CA VAL A 63 9.68 3.82 -1.71
C VAL A 63 11.19 4.04 -1.55
N VAL A 64 11.70 3.66 -0.38
CA VAL A 64 13.12 3.68 -0.07
C VAL A 64 13.63 2.25 0.13
N PRO A 65 14.92 1.98 -0.14
CA PRO A 65 15.53 0.71 0.23
C PRO A 65 15.34 0.44 1.73
N ALA A 66 14.79 -0.71 2.06
CA ALA A 66 14.46 -1.04 3.44
C ALA A 66 14.96 -2.43 3.86
N ARG A 67 15.35 -3.27 2.91
CA ARG A 67 15.82 -4.64 3.14
C ARG A 67 17.33 -4.71 2.96
N PHE A 68 18.02 -5.25 3.97
CA PHE A 68 19.48 -5.29 4.01
C PHE A 68 19.95 -6.68 4.42
N PHE A 69 21.11 -7.08 3.89
CA PHE A 69 21.73 -8.38 4.17
C PHE A 69 23.10 -8.17 4.81
N PRO A 70 23.24 -8.49 6.12
CA PRO A 70 24.53 -8.46 6.80
C PRO A 70 25.61 -9.31 6.12
N ASP A 71 26.86 -8.85 6.18
CA ASP A 71 28.01 -9.44 5.48
C ASP A 71 28.28 -10.90 5.91
N GLU A 72 27.91 -11.28 7.16
CA GLU A 72 28.06 -12.65 7.67
C GLU A 72 27.13 -13.69 7.02
N GLY A 73 26.19 -13.24 6.20
CA GLY A 73 25.25 -14.08 5.49
C GLY A 73 24.18 -14.76 6.35
N GLY A 74 23.13 -15.23 5.71
CA GLY A 74 22.00 -15.92 6.36
C GLY A 74 21.32 -15.08 7.44
N ARG A 75 21.32 -13.76 7.27
CA ARG A 75 20.67 -12.75 8.11
C ARG A 75 19.97 -11.74 7.21
N GLU A 76 18.87 -11.19 7.68
CA GLU A 76 18.11 -10.14 7.02
C GLU A 76 17.70 -9.10 8.06
N VAL A 77 17.89 -7.83 7.71
CA VAL A 77 17.44 -6.66 8.45
C VAL A 77 16.45 -5.93 7.58
N LEU A 78 15.22 -5.81 8.04
CA LEU A 78 14.19 -4.99 7.41
C LEU A 78 14.00 -3.73 8.24
N ARG A 79 14.49 -2.60 7.75
CA ARG A 79 14.35 -1.30 8.39
C ARG A 79 12.91 -0.84 8.33
N LEU A 80 12.28 -0.67 9.48
CA LEU A 80 10.94 -0.12 9.61
C LEU A 80 10.97 1.41 9.71
N GLU A 81 12.03 1.93 10.38
CA GLU A 81 12.19 3.35 10.61
C GLU A 81 13.67 3.69 10.82
N ALA A 82 14.13 4.76 10.19
CA ALA A 82 15.38 5.41 10.53
C ALA A 82 15.10 6.48 11.58
N ILE A 83 15.33 6.15 12.86
CA ILE A 83 15.19 7.08 13.99
C ILE A 83 16.24 8.19 13.86
N SER A 84 17.43 7.81 13.45
CA SER A 84 18.52 8.70 13.04
C SER A 84 19.38 8.00 11.99
N PRO A 85 20.35 8.68 11.35
CA PRO A 85 21.28 8.04 10.43
C PRO A 85 22.06 6.86 11.04
N LEU A 86 22.20 6.84 12.38
CA LEU A 86 22.95 5.82 13.11
C LEU A 86 22.06 4.89 13.95
N ARG A 87 20.73 5.09 13.95
CA ARG A 87 19.82 4.28 14.78
C ARG A 87 18.57 3.91 14.02
N TRP A 88 18.36 2.60 13.83
CA TRP A 88 17.23 2.06 13.12
C TRP A 88 16.34 1.18 14.00
N ARG A 89 15.03 1.25 13.78
CA ARG A 89 14.06 0.27 14.24
C ARG A 89 13.82 -0.73 13.13
N CYS A 90 14.01 -2.02 13.43
CA CYS A 90 14.05 -3.08 12.43
C CYS A 90 13.25 -4.31 12.82
N MET A 91 12.65 -4.97 11.82
CA MET A 91 12.39 -6.40 11.88
C MET A 91 13.63 -7.16 11.41
N ILE A 92 13.84 -8.35 11.95
CA ILE A 92 15.05 -9.12 11.67
C ILE A 92 14.75 -10.60 11.45
N LYS A 93 15.59 -11.26 10.65
CA LYS A 93 15.46 -12.68 10.39
C LYS A 93 16.84 -13.34 10.22
N PRO A 94 17.10 -14.47 10.92
CA PRO A 94 16.35 -15.06 12.03
C PRO A 94 16.62 -14.34 13.36
N GLY A 95 15.60 -14.20 14.21
CA GLY A 95 15.70 -13.46 15.49
C GLY A 95 16.81 -13.95 16.43
N LYS A 96 17.09 -15.26 16.44
CA LYS A 96 18.15 -15.86 17.29
C LYS A 96 19.57 -15.38 16.96
N LYS A 97 19.80 -14.81 15.77
CA LYS A 97 21.09 -14.25 15.35
C LYS A 97 21.22 -12.74 15.65
N PHE A 98 20.19 -12.13 16.28
CA PHE A 98 20.17 -10.72 16.65
C PHE A 98 19.73 -10.56 18.10
N ARG A 99 20.55 -11.09 19.01
CA ARG A 99 20.35 -10.96 20.46
C ARG A 99 20.80 -9.59 20.94
N LEU A 100 20.35 -9.18 22.11
CA LEU A 100 20.82 -7.96 22.77
C LEU A 100 22.36 -7.94 22.81
N HIS A 101 22.94 -6.80 22.43
CA HIS A 101 24.38 -6.55 22.28
C HIS A 101 25.10 -7.36 21.20
N GLN A 102 24.36 -8.14 20.39
CA GLN A 102 24.94 -8.82 19.23
C GLN A 102 25.38 -7.79 18.19
N GLN A 103 26.61 -7.96 17.70
CA GLN A 103 27.15 -7.17 16.59
C GLN A 103 27.07 -7.93 15.27
N PHE A 104 27.00 -7.17 14.19
CA PHE A 104 27.06 -7.64 12.81
C PHE A 104 27.60 -6.53 11.90
N HIS A 105 28.05 -6.91 10.70
CA HIS A 105 28.57 -5.95 9.72
C HIS A 105 27.58 -5.79 8.58
N LEU A 106 27.41 -4.55 8.14
CA LEU A 106 26.54 -4.20 7.04
C LEU A 106 27.16 -3.03 6.25
N GLY A 107 27.67 -3.32 5.05
CA GLY A 107 28.18 -2.29 4.17
C GLY A 107 29.26 -1.40 4.78
N GLY A 108 30.21 -1.99 5.49
CA GLY A 108 31.30 -1.31 6.17
C GLY A 108 30.94 -0.73 7.54
N ALA A 109 29.67 -0.63 7.90
CA ALA A 109 29.23 -0.21 9.23
C ALA A 109 29.09 -1.41 10.18
N THR A 110 29.32 -1.18 11.47
CA THR A 110 29.06 -2.17 12.52
C THR A 110 27.75 -1.83 13.23
N GLY A 111 26.74 -2.71 13.06
CA GLY A 111 25.47 -2.60 13.76
C GLY A 111 25.50 -3.37 15.09
N THR A 112 25.01 -2.76 16.15
CA THR A 112 24.84 -3.38 17.47
C THR A 112 23.36 -3.38 17.85
N VAL A 113 22.82 -4.52 18.25
CA VAL A 113 21.46 -4.61 18.79
C VAL A 113 21.43 -3.95 20.17
N SER A 114 20.89 -2.75 20.25
CA SER A 114 20.83 -1.98 21.49
C SER A 114 19.59 -2.27 22.33
N GLU A 115 18.51 -2.76 21.70
CA GLU A 115 17.28 -3.12 22.38
C GLU A 115 16.51 -4.21 21.63
N VAL A 116 15.81 -5.05 22.39
CA VAL A 116 14.86 -6.06 21.89
C VAL A 116 13.48 -5.66 22.38
N LEU A 117 12.61 -5.24 21.47
CA LEU A 117 11.26 -4.79 21.80
C LEU A 117 10.33 -5.98 22.05
N GLU A 118 9.25 -5.77 22.80
CA GLU A 118 8.26 -6.81 23.16
C GLU A 118 7.62 -7.49 21.93
N ASN A 119 7.41 -6.73 20.84
CA ASN A 119 6.87 -7.24 19.60
C ASN A 119 7.88 -8.00 18.72
N GLY A 120 9.11 -8.17 19.20
CA GLY A 120 10.19 -8.86 18.51
C GLY A 120 11.03 -7.99 17.58
N GLU A 121 10.71 -6.72 17.43
CA GLU A 121 11.55 -5.75 16.70
C GLU A 121 12.86 -5.46 17.45
N ARG A 122 13.80 -4.84 16.77
CA ARG A 122 15.12 -4.48 17.32
C ARG A 122 15.39 -3.00 17.09
N LEU A 123 16.00 -2.35 18.09
CA LEU A 123 16.74 -1.12 17.86
C LEU A 123 18.20 -1.49 17.60
N ILE A 124 18.73 -0.96 16.51
CA ILE A 124 20.11 -1.21 16.05
C ILE A 124 20.82 0.13 15.98
N ASP A 125 21.94 0.22 16.67
CA ASP A 125 22.84 1.37 16.63
C ASP A 125 24.05 1.04 15.75
N PHE A 126 24.37 1.93 14.80
CA PHE A 126 25.50 1.80 13.89
C PHE A 126 26.63 2.76 14.28
N ASP A 127 27.88 2.32 14.12
CA ASP A 127 29.09 3.13 14.36
C ASP A 127 29.29 4.23 13.30
N GLN A 128 28.73 4.05 12.10
CA GLN A 128 28.69 5.02 11.01
C GLN A 128 27.44 4.80 10.15
N PRO A 129 27.03 5.78 9.32
CA PRO A 129 25.89 5.61 8.42
C PRO A 129 26.10 4.45 7.44
N VAL A 130 25.07 3.63 7.24
CA VAL A 130 25.07 2.59 6.20
C VAL A 130 24.88 3.23 4.83
N ASP A 131 25.64 2.82 3.83
CA ASP A 131 25.43 3.21 2.44
C ASP A 131 24.22 2.48 1.88
N GLU A 132 23.04 3.08 2.06
CA GLU A 132 21.76 2.53 1.63
C GLU A 132 21.64 2.40 0.12
N ALA A 133 22.31 3.27 -0.64
CA ALA A 133 22.28 3.24 -2.10
C ALA A 133 22.98 2.00 -2.67
N THR A 134 24.07 1.57 -2.01
CA THR A 134 24.84 0.40 -2.43
C THR A 134 24.31 -0.90 -1.84
N TYR A 135 23.90 -0.89 -0.57
CA TYR A 135 23.57 -2.12 0.19
C TYR A 135 22.09 -2.32 0.46
N GLY A 136 21.25 -1.32 0.16
CA GLY A 136 19.82 -1.40 0.36
C GLY A 136 19.10 -2.05 -0.81
N HIS A 137 18.13 -2.91 -0.48
CA HIS A 137 17.24 -3.57 -1.41
C HIS A 137 15.79 -3.13 -1.19
N LEU A 138 14.98 -3.19 -2.23
CA LEU A 138 13.54 -2.99 -2.09
C LEU A 138 12.91 -4.16 -1.33
N ALA A 139 12.04 -3.85 -0.39
CA ALA A 139 11.29 -4.86 0.33
C ALA A 139 10.06 -5.31 -0.49
N LEU A 140 10.29 -6.05 -1.57
CA LEU A 140 9.19 -6.59 -2.37
C LEU A 140 8.33 -7.55 -1.54
N PRO A 141 7.00 -7.57 -1.78
CA PRO A 141 6.10 -8.51 -1.11
C PRO A 141 6.51 -9.98 -1.35
N HIS A 142 6.41 -10.80 -0.32
CA HIS A 142 6.83 -12.21 -0.38
C HIS A 142 6.14 -13.05 -1.47
N TYR A 143 4.91 -12.70 -1.85
CA TYR A 143 4.18 -13.43 -2.89
C TYR A 143 4.78 -13.26 -4.29
N MET A 144 5.67 -12.30 -4.51
CA MET A 144 6.41 -12.17 -5.78
C MET A 144 7.41 -13.30 -5.99
N GLY A 145 7.84 -13.99 -4.90
CA GLY A 145 8.68 -15.18 -4.96
C GLY A 145 10.07 -14.96 -5.51
N ARG A 146 10.54 -13.69 -5.56
CA ARG A 146 11.85 -13.29 -6.07
C ARG A 146 12.43 -12.13 -5.28
N ASP A 147 13.72 -11.95 -5.39
CA ASP A 147 14.41 -10.74 -4.92
C ASP A 147 14.16 -9.57 -5.89
N ASP A 148 14.49 -8.37 -5.43
CA ASP A 148 14.41 -7.17 -6.26
C ASP A 148 15.45 -7.20 -7.38
N GLN A 149 15.09 -6.58 -8.49
CA GLN A 149 15.92 -6.42 -9.68
C GLN A 149 16.17 -4.93 -9.92
N PRO A 150 17.22 -4.55 -10.66
CA PRO A 150 17.48 -3.13 -10.98
C PRO A 150 16.28 -2.41 -11.61
N SER A 151 15.48 -3.12 -12.41
CA SER A 151 14.25 -2.58 -13.00
C SER A 151 13.16 -2.23 -11.98
N ASP A 152 13.12 -2.90 -10.81
CA ASP A 152 12.14 -2.61 -9.77
C ASP A 152 12.36 -1.24 -9.13
N THR A 153 13.59 -0.72 -9.14
CA THR A 153 13.88 0.63 -8.63
C THR A 153 13.01 1.69 -9.31
N GLU A 154 12.73 1.51 -10.61
CA GLU A 154 11.82 2.37 -11.36
C GLU A 154 10.38 1.84 -11.35
N ARG A 155 10.21 0.52 -11.54
CA ARG A 155 8.89 -0.07 -11.78
C ARG A 155 8.07 -0.27 -10.51
N TYR A 156 8.69 -0.47 -9.35
CA TYR A 156 8.03 -0.51 -8.03
C TYR A 156 7.97 0.89 -7.39
N GLN A 157 7.77 1.90 -8.24
CA GLN A 157 7.66 3.31 -7.88
C GLN A 157 6.60 3.97 -8.77
N THR A 158 5.79 4.86 -8.22
CA THR A 158 4.85 5.65 -9.02
C THR A 158 5.59 6.74 -9.79
N VAL A 159 5.05 7.18 -10.93
CA VAL A 159 5.64 8.28 -11.73
C VAL A 159 5.56 9.64 -11.03
N PHE A 160 4.78 9.74 -9.97
CA PHE A 160 4.59 10.95 -9.16
C PHE A 160 5.16 10.84 -7.73
N ALA A 161 5.97 9.81 -7.46
CA ALA A 161 6.58 9.61 -6.14
C ALA A 161 7.54 10.76 -5.77
N ARG A 162 7.33 11.39 -4.61
CA ARG A 162 8.10 12.54 -4.11
C ARG A 162 8.62 12.34 -2.70
N GLU A 163 7.72 12.07 -1.75
CA GLU A 163 7.98 12.06 -0.31
C GLU A 163 8.56 10.72 0.15
N GLU A 164 9.86 10.69 0.44
CA GLU A 164 10.58 9.48 0.85
C GLU A 164 10.14 8.96 2.21
N GLY A 165 10.10 7.63 2.38
CA GLY A 165 9.82 7.01 3.68
C GLY A 165 8.94 5.76 3.62
N SER A 166 8.51 5.32 2.45
CA SER A 166 7.67 4.13 2.30
C SER A 166 8.51 2.88 2.11
N ILE A 167 8.09 1.79 2.74
CA ILE A 167 8.68 0.46 2.54
C ILE A 167 8.08 -0.22 1.31
N ALA A 168 6.81 0.05 1.04
CA ALA A 168 6.09 -0.54 -0.10
C ALA A 168 5.42 0.54 -0.97
N ALA A 169 5.27 0.26 -2.25
CA ALA A 169 4.63 1.17 -3.19
C ALA A 169 3.12 1.27 -2.97
N PRO A 170 2.49 2.44 -3.20
CA PRO A 170 1.04 2.56 -3.33
C PRO A 170 0.61 1.99 -4.69
N THR A 171 0.40 0.69 -4.75
CA THR A 171 0.42 -0.12 -5.99
C THR A 171 -0.64 0.25 -7.02
N ALA A 172 -1.79 0.78 -6.62
CA ALA A 172 -2.79 1.31 -7.54
C ALA A 172 -2.28 2.51 -8.37
N GLY A 173 -1.30 3.24 -7.85
CA GLY A 173 -0.64 4.32 -8.56
C GLY A 173 0.34 3.87 -9.64
N LEU A 174 0.75 2.60 -9.64
CA LEU A 174 1.72 2.05 -10.60
C LEU A 174 1.19 1.98 -12.03
N HIS A 175 -0.13 2.02 -12.22
CA HIS A 175 -0.77 2.02 -13.54
C HIS A 175 -0.64 3.36 -14.26
N PHE A 176 -0.43 4.45 -13.52
CA PHE A 176 -0.37 5.79 -14.10
C PHE A 176 0.91 6.02 -14.90
N THR A 177 0.74 6.74 -15.99
CA THR A 177 1.82 7.40 -16.73
C THR A 177 1.64 8.92 -16.60
N PRO A 178 2.68 9.73 -16.85
CA PRO A 178 2.55 11.19 -16.86
C PRO A 178 1.41 11.66 -17.77
N GLU A 179 1.27 11.06 -18.95
CA GLU A 179 0.25 11.44 -19.95
C GLU A 179 -1.18 11.17 -19.47
N VAL A 180 -1.40 10.10 -18.70
CA VAL A 180 -2.71 9.83 -18.09
C VAL A 180 -2.97 10.80 -16.95
N LEU A 181 -1.96 11.06 -16.10
CA LEU A 181 -2.10 11.96 -14.95
C LEU A 181 -2.41 13.40 -15.40
N ASP A 182 -1.75 13.90 -16.44
CA ASP A 182 -1.93 15.25 -16.97
C ASP A 182 -3.36 15.52 -17.50
N GLN A 183 -4.12 14.47 -17.81
CA GLN A 183 -5.50 14.58 -18.27
C GLN A 183 -6.53 14.70 -17.13
N LEU A 184 -6.10 14.54 -15.87
CA LEU A 184 -6.99 14.38 -14.73
C LEU A 184 -6.88 15.56 -13.76
N PRO A 185 -8.02 16.07 -13.24
CA PRO A 185 -7.99 16.90 -12.04
C PRO A 185 -7.52 16.04 -10.86
N HIS A 186 -6.37 16.35 -10.30
CA HIS A 186 -5.77 15.52 -9.26
C HIS A 186 -5.13 16.31 -8.12
N ALA A 187 -4.99 15.65 -6.99
CA ALA A 187 -4.28 16.14 -5.81
C ALA A 187 -3.53 14.98 -5.13
N PHE A 188 -2.59 15.32 -4.25
CA PHE A 188 -1.77 14.34 -3.57
C PHE A 188 -1.95 14.37 -2.07
N VAL A 189 -1.91 13.19 -1.47
CA VAL A 189 -1.66 12.97 -0.05
C VAL A 189 -0.40 12.13 0.08
N THR A 190 0.23 12.14 1.23
CA THR A 190 1.33 11.22 1.54
C THR A 190 0.88 10.25 2.62
N LEU A 191 1.08 8.96 2.43
CA LEU A 191 1.04 7.94 3.48
C LEU A 191 2.19 6.98 3.25
N HIS A 192 3.06 6.87 4.24
CA HIS A 192 4.20 5.95 4.17
C HIS A 192 3.76 4.53 4.53
N VAL A 193 3.73 3.68 3.52
CA VAL A 193 3.24 2.29 3.64
C VAL A 193 4.26 1.44 4.39
N GLY A 194 3.81 0.84 5.49
CA GLY A 194 4.58 -0.09 6.29
C GLY A 194 4.44 -1.55 5.85
N VAL A 195 5.16 -2.44 6.51
CA VAL A 195 5.19 -3.89 6.20
C VAL A 195 3.89 -4.61 6.53
N GLY A 196 3.04 -4.06 7.39
CA GLY A 196 1.79 -4.69 7.83
C GLY A 196 0.74 -4.83 6.72
N THR A 197 0.83 -4.01 5.68
CA THR A 197 -0.19 -3.94 4.61
C THR A 197 -0.31 -5.25 3.80
N PHE A 198 0.74 -6.05 3.76
CA PHE A 198 0.76 -7.32 3.00
C PHE A 198 0.57 -8.57 3.87
N GLN A 199 0.18 -8.41 5.13
CA GLN A 199 -0.05 -9.54 6.01
C GLN A 199 -1.54 -9.90 6.04
N PRO A 200 -1.90 -11.20 5.94
CA PRO A 200 -3.27 -11.63 6.16
C PRO A 200 -3.66 -11.41 7.63
N VAL A 201 -4.93 -11.11 7.86
CA VAL A 201 -5.49 -11.04 9.21
C VAL A 201 -5.51 -12.43 9.82
N LYS A 202 -4.93 -12.57 11.02
CA LYS A 202 -4.77 -13.87 11.71
C LYS A 202 -5.83 -14.15 12.76
N VAL A 203 -6.59 -13.13 13.15
CA VAL A 203 -7.65 -13.23 14.15
C VAL A 203 -8.94 -13.77 13.53
N GLU A 204 -9.79 -14.43 14.33
CA GLU A 204 -11.06 -14.97 13.86
C GLU A 204 -12.09 -13.87 13.61
N ASN A 205 -12.24 -12.95 14.55
CA ASN A 205 -13.13 -11.80 14.42
C ASN A 205 -12.37 -10.58 13.89
N VAL A 206 -12.92 -9.93 12.89
CA VAL A 206 -12.32 -8.74 12.28
C VAL A 206 -12.02 -7.64 13.30
N THR A 207 -12.93 -7.47 14.30
CA THR A 207 -12.80 -6.46 15.37
C THR A 207 -11.61 -6.66 16.31
N ASP A 208 -11.03 -7.86 16.34
CA ASP A 208 -9.90 -8.19 17.22
C ASP A 208 -8.54 -7.88 16.55
N HIS A 209 -8.59 -7.47 15.27
CA HIS A 209 -7.38 -7.11 14.53
C HIS A 209 -6.85 -5.73 14.92
N VAL A 210 -5.56 -5.66 15.21
CA VAL A 210 -4.86 -4.40 15.51
C VAL A 210 -4.09 -3.95 14.27
N MET A 211 -4.46 -2.77 13.76
CA MET A 211 -3.77 -2.16 12.63
C MET A 211 -2.42 -1.58 13.04
N HIS A 212 -1.46 -1.67 12.14
CA HIS A 212 -0.22 -0.91 12.28
C HIS A 212 -0.47 0.56 11.97
N SER A 213 0.13 1.43 12.78
CA SER A 213 0.08 2.87 12.58
C SER A 213 1.02 3.29 11.44
N GLU A 214 0.52 4.10 10.51
CA GLU A 214 1.28 4.61 9.36
C GLU A 214 1.20 6.14 9.33
N ARG A 215 2.35 6.79 9.07
CA ARG A 215 2.45 8.26 9.02
C ARG A 215 1.85 8.79 7.73
N TYR A 216 1.11 9.91 7.86
CA TYR A 216 0.51 10.57 6.71
C TYR A 216 0.67 12.09 6.77
N GLU A 217 0.50 12.71 5.61
CA GLU A 217 0.37 14.16 5.42
C GLU A 217 -0.73 14.46 4.41
N VAL A 218 -1.56 15.45 4.73
CA VAL A 218 -2.54 16.07 3.81
C VAL A 218 -2.19 17.55 3.68
N PRO A 219 -1.73 18.01 2.50
CA PRO A 219 -1.45 19.41 2.24
C PRO A 219 -2.72 20.27 2.26
N GLN A 220 -2.58 21.57 2.53
CA GLN A 220 -3.70 22.51 2.58
C GLN A 220 -4.44 22.62 1.24
N GLU A 221 -3.70 22.65 0.14
CA GLU A 221 -4.28 22.68 -1.21
C GLU A 221 -5.11 21.43 -1.51
N THR A 222 -4.63 20.25 -1.11
CA THR A 222 -5.37 18.99 -1.24
C THR A 222 -6.64 19.00 -0.40
N ALA A 223 -6.56 19.44 0.86
CA ALA A 223 -7.72 19.54 1.74
C ALA A 223 -8.79 20.47 1.14
N SER A 224 -8.38 21.61 0.61
CA SER A 224 -9.29 22.56 -0.04
C SER A 224 -9.94 21.97 -1.29
N ALA A 225 -9.15 21.31 -2.15
CA ALA A 225 -9.64 20.69 -3.38
C ALA A 225 -10.62 19.53 -3.10
N VAL A 226 -10.32 18.68 -2.12
CA VAL A 226 -11.18 17.57 -1.69
C VAL A 226 -12.53 18.09 -1.19
N ASN A 227 -12.53 19.12 -0.34
CA ASN A 227 -13.78 19.67 0.20
C ASN A 227 -14.62 20.43 -0.85
N ALA A 228 -14.03 20.84 -1.96
CA ALA A 228 -14.72 21.50 -3.07
C ALA A 228 -15.18 20.52 -4.17
N ALA A 229 -14.68 19.30 -4.17
CA ALA A 229 -14.98 18.29 -5.18
C ALA A 229 -16.44 17.81 -5.11
N GLY A 230 -17.03 17.54 -6.25
CA GLY A 230 -18.35 16.90 -6.34
C GLY A 230 -18.29 15.41 -6.00
N ARG A 231 -17.20 14.74 -6.38
CA ARG A 231 -16.88 13.35 -6.00
C ARG A 231 -15.37 13.17 -5.91
N VAL A 232 -14.92 12.49 -4.86
CA VAL A 232 -13.51 12.12 -4.68
C VAL A 232 -13.29 10.67 -5.13
N ILE A 233 -12.35 10.49 -6.06
CA ILE A 233 -11.88 9.17 -6.50
C ILE A 233 -10.51 8.94 -5.86
N ALA A 234 -10.44 8.05 -4.88
CA ALA A 234 -9.18 7.67 -4.28
C ALA A 234 -8.42 6.67 -5.15
N VAL A 235 -7.13 6.88 -5.33
CA VAL A 235 -6.23 5.91 -5.98
C VAL A 235 -5.49 5.15 -4.88
N GLY A 236 -5.91 3.92 -4.68
CA GLY A 236 -5.39 3.01 -3.66
C GLY A 236 -6.04 3.17 -2.29
N THR A 237 -5.92 2.10 -1.54
CA THR A 237 -6.44 2.02 -0.17
C THR A 237 -5.71 2.96 0.80
N THR A 238 -4.47 3.34 0.47
CA THR A 238 -3.67 4.28 1.27
C THR A 238 -4.23 5.71 1.19
N ALA A 239 -4.56 6.21 0.00
CA ALA A 239 -5.23 7.50 -0.17
C ALA A 239 -6.61 7.49 0.51
N THR A 240 -7.36 6.39 0.36
CA THR A 240 -8.64 6.18 1.04
C THR A 240 -8.51 6.31 2.56
N ARG A 241 -7.59 5.57 3.16
CA ARG A 241 -7.39 5.56 4.61
C ARG A 241 -6.94 6.91 5.14
N THR A 242 -6.09 7.61 4.40
CA THR A 242 -5.65 8.96 4.77
C THR A 242 -6.83 9.94 4.82
N LEU A 243 -7.61 10.00 3.75
CA LEU A 243 -8.74 10.92 3.65
C LEU A 243 -9.82 10.63 4.69
N GLU A 244 -10.19 9.35 4.83
CA GLU A 244 -11.23 8.93 5.79
C GLU A 244 -10.79 9.12 7.24
N SER A 245 -9.50 8.88 7.56
CA SER A 245 -8.95 9.12 8.90
C SER A 245 -9.02 10.60 9.30
N VAL A 246 -8.63 11.50 8.38
CA VAL A 246 -8.69 12.94 8.64
C VAL A 246 -10.13 13.40 8.76
N ALA A 247 -11.01 12.95 7.87
CA ALA A 247 -12.42 13.33 7.91
C ALA A 247 -13.13 12.84 9.17
N GLN A 248 -12.86 11.61 9.61
CA GLN A 248 -13.42 11.05 10.84
C GLN A 248 -13.11 11.91 12.07
N SER A 249 -11.91 12.46 12.14
CA SER A 249 -11.46 13.33 13.24
C SER A 249 -11.94 14.78 13.11
N ASN A 250 -12.54 15.18 11.98
CA ASN A 250 -12.87 16.57 11.65
C ASN A 250 -14.31 16.73 11.12
N ALA A 251 -15.27 16.00 11.71
CA ALA A 251 -16.69 16.10 11.40
C ALA A 251 -17.01 15.94 9.89
N GLY A 252 -16.36 15.00 9.23
CA GLY A 252 -16.56 14.68 7.81
C GLY A 252 -15.83 15.60 6.85
N ARG A 253 -14.97 16.48 7.32
CA ARG A 253 -14.18 17.41 6.47
C ARG A 253 -12.71 17.01 6.45
N VAL A 254 -12.08 17.17 5.30
CA VAL A 254 -10.64 17.03 5.19
C VAL A 254 -9.97 18.36 5.52
N VAL A 255 -8.98 18.32 6.40
CA VAL A 255 -8.17 19.49 6.78
C VAL A 255 -6.70 19.20 6.49
N ALA A 256 -5.89 20.25 6.37
CA ALA A 256 -4.44 20.09 6.34
C ALA A 256 -3.98 19.44 7.66
N ALA A 257 -3.28 18.34 7.56
CA ALA A 257 -2.87 17.55 8.72
C ALA A 257 -1.60 16.76 8.46
N ARG A 258 -0.81 16.60 9.52
CA ARG A 258 0.27 15.60 9.62
C ARG A 258 0.02 14.76 10.85
N GLY A 259 0.13 13.43 10.70
CA GLY A 259 -0.15 12.53 11.80
C GLY A 259 0.14 11.08 11.46
N SER A 260 -0.48 10.21 12.24
CA SER A 260 -0.46 8.77 12.01
C SER A 260 -1.88 8.23 12.03
N THR A 261 -2.13 7.18 11.25
CA THR A 261 -3.42 6.51 11.20
C THR A 261 -3.26 5.01 11.35
N ASP A 262 -4.11 4.43 12.14
CA ASP A 262 -4.36 3.00 12.28
C ASP A 262 -5.80 2.66 11.89
N ILE A 263 -6.45 3.52 11.11
CA ILE A 263 -7.83 3.34 10.70
C ILE A 263 -8.03 1.98 10.04
N PHE A 264 -8.99 1.23 10.55
CA PHE A 264 -9.40 -0.05 10.02
C PHE A 264 -10.80 0.06 9.42
N ILE A 265 -10.87 0.02 8.09
CA ILE A 265 -12.11 0.11 7.35
C ILE A 265 -12.58 -1.30 6.98
N TYR A 266 -13.75 -1.70 7.46
CA TYR A 266 -14.40 -2.98 7.17
C TYR A 266 -15.92 -2.79 7.06
N PRO A 267 -16.70 -3.76 6.58
CA PRO A 267 -18.15 -3.62 6.40
C PRO A 267 -18.88 -3.10 7.63
N GLY A 268 -19.67 -2.05 7.43
CA GLY A 268 -20.32 -1.23 8.46
C GLY A 268 -19.71 0.17 8.59
N TYR A 269 -18.51 0.40 8.04
CA TYR A 269 -17.91 1.73 7.98
C TYR A 269 -18.70 2.64 7.03
N GLN A 270 -18.93 3.89 7.46
CA GLN A 270 -19.60 4.92 6.67
C GLN A 270 -18.55 5.87 6.08
N PHE A 271 -18.33 5.76 4.77
CA PHE A 271 -17.41 6.65 4.05
C PHE A 271 -17.90 8.09 4.08
N GLN A 272 -17.02 9.01 4.42
CA GLN A 272 -17.32 10.43 4.58
C GLN A 272 -16.85 11.27 3.41
N VAL A 273 -15.81 10.82 2.69
CA VAL A 273 -15.13 11.56 1.64
C VAL A 273 -15.03 10.76 0.35
N VAL A 274 -14.63 9.51 0.42
CA VAL A 274 -14.32 8.72 -0.78
C VAL A 274 -15.58 8.24 -1.45
N GLY A 275 -15.85 8.77 -2.65
CA GLY A 275 -17.02 8.41 -3.47
C GLY A 275 -16.75 7.31 -4.50
N ALA A 276 -15.49 7.09 -4.90
CA ALA A 276 -15.06 6.02 -5.80
C ALA A 276 -13.62 5.61 -5.47
N LEU A 277 -13.22 4.41 -5.87
CA LEU A 277 -11.92 3.84 -5.54
C LEU A 277 -11.34 3.09 -6.74
N LEU A 278 -10.14 3.49 -7.16
CA LEU A 278 -9.29 2.69 -8.04
C LEU A 278 -8.30 1.91 -7.17
N THR A 279 -8.26 0.60 -7.30
CA THR A 279 -7.40 -0.26 -6.48
C THR A 279 -6.96 -1.51 -7.24
N ASN A 280 -5.92 -2.20 -6.76
CA ASN A 280 -5.56 -3.52 -7.27
C ASN A 280 -6.43 -4.61 -6.63
N PHE A 281 -6.31 -5.85 -7.09
CA PHE A 281 -6.92 -7.00 -6.44
C PHE A 281 -6.08 -7.43 -5.23
N HIS A 282 -6.73 -7.67 -4.10
CA HIS A 282 -6.11 -7.87 -2.79
C HIS A 282 -6.08 -9.33 -2.36
N LEU A 283 -5.19 -9.66 -1.41
CA LEU A 283 -5.09 -11.00 -0.82
C LEU A 283 -6.39 -11.41 -0.10
N PRO A 284 -6.72 -12.72 -0.10
CA PRO A 284 -7.80 -13.24 0.74
C PRO A 284 -7.53 -12.94 2.22
N LYS A 285 -8.58 -12.68 2.97
CA LYS A 285 -8.56 -12.36 4.42
C LYS A 285 -7.71 -11.14 4.78
N SER A 286 -7.38 -10.27 3.82
CA SER A 286 -6.62 -9.04 4.11
C SER A 286 -7.51 -7.89 4.56
N THR A 287 -6.93 -6.95 5.30
CA THR A 287 -7.60 -5.70 5.67
C THR A 287 -8.06 -4.91 4.45
N LEU A 288 -7.35 -5.03 3.32
CA LEU A 288 -7.67 -4.36 2.07
C LEU A 288 -8.88 -4.98 1.38
N MET A 289 -9.03 -6.32 1.44
CA MET A 289 -10.25 -7.00 0.97
C MET A 289 -11.47 -6.56 1.78
N MET A 290 -11.30 -6.32 3.08
CA MET A 290 -12.36 -5.81 3.95
C MET A 290 -12.73 -4.37 3.61
N LEU A 291 -11.73 -3.50 3.28
CA LEU A 291 -11.96 -2.11 2.88
C LEU A 291 -12.79 -2.02 1.59
N VAL A 292 -12.42 -2.75 0.54
CA VAL A 292 -13.20 -2.74 -0.71
C VAL A 292 -14.59 -3.32 -0.52
N SER A 293 -14.73 -4.31 0.37
CA SER A 293 -16.02 -4.88 0.77
C SER A 293 -16.88 -3.90 1.57
N ALA A 294 -16.26 -3.02 2.36
CA ALA A 294 -16.97 -1.94 3.05
C ALA A 294 -17.54 -0.91 2.07
N LEU A 295 -16.81 -0.62 0.97
CA LEU A 295 -17.21 0.38 -0.02
C LEU A 295 -18.32 -0.13 -0.96
N ALA A 296 -18.22 -1.35 -1.44
CA ALA A 296 -19.11 -1.88 -2.50
C ALA A 296 -20.07 -2.99 -2.02
N GLY A 297 -19.94 -3.44 -0.78
CA GLY A 297 -20.62 -4.63 -0.29
C GLY A 297 -19.83 -5.92 -0.55
N ARG A 298 -19.76 -6.78 0.47
CA ARG A 298 -18.97 -8.01 0.43
C ARG A 298 -19.35 -8.93 -0.73
N ASP A 299 -20.63 -9.16 -0.93
CA ASP A 299 -21.12 -10.15 -1.90
C ASP A 299 -20.83 -9.70 -3.34
N LEU A 300 -20.94 -8.40 -3.64
CA LEU A 300 -20.56 -7.84 -4.93
C LEU A 300 -19.05 -7.95 -5.17
N ILE A 301 -18.24 -7.68 -4.15
CA ILE A 301 -16.77 -7.81 -4.26
C ILE A 301 -16.37 -9.28 -4.46
N LEU A 302 -16.95 -10.23 -3.73
CA LEU A 302 -16.67 -11.65 -3.95
C LEU A 302 -17.09 -12.10 -5.35
N LYS A 303 -18.22 -11.63 -5.86
CA LYS A 303 -18.64 -11.85 -7.25
C LYS A 303 -17.63 -11.28 -8.24
N ALA A 304 -17.17 -10.05 -8.03
CA ALA A 304 -16.17 -9.40 -8.89
C ALA A 304 -14.83 -10.16 -8.89
N TYR A 305 -14.39 -10.66 -7.74
CA TYR A 305 -13.17 -11.47 -7.63
C TYR A 305 -13.31 -12.83 -8.31
N ALA A 306 -14.46 -13.50 -8.18
CA ALA A 306 -14.74 -14.73 -8.90
C ALA A 306 -14.70 -14.50 -10.42
N GLU A 307 -15.30 -13.41 -10.89
CA GLU A 307 -15.27 -12.99 -12.29
C GLU A 307 -13.84 -12.68 -12.77
N ALA A 308 -13.06 -11.95 -11.95
CA ALA A 308 -11.65 -11.64 -12.25
C ALA A 308 -10.80 -12.91 -12.41
N ILE A 309 -11.01 -13.91 -11.55
CA ILE A 309 -10.33 -15.21 -11.63
C ILE A 309 -10.74 -15.94 -12.91
N ALA A 310 -12.05 -16.02 -13.20
CA ALA A 310 -12.57 -16.66 -14.42
C ALA A 310 -12.04 -16.03 -15.70
N GLN A 311 -11.91 -14.70 -15.71
CA GLN A 311 -11.36 -13.91 -16.82
C GLN A 311 -9.84 -13.79 -16.80
N ARG A 312 -9.16 -14.50 -15.87
CA ARG A 312 -7.70 -14.53 -15.73
C ARG A 312 -7.06 -13.14 -15.59
N TYR A 313 -7.63 -12.29 -14.73
CA TYR A 313 -6.97 -11.07 -14.30
C TYR A 313 -5.71 -11.39 -13.52
N ARG A 314 -4.76 -10.46 -13.54
CA ARG A 314 -3.53 -10.53 -12.76
C ARG A 314 -3.77 -9.90 -11.39
N PHE A 315 -3.26 -10.53 -10.34
CA PHE A 315 -3.53 -10.13 -8.97
C PHE A 315 -2.31 -9.48 -8.30
N TYR A 316 -2.58 -8.69 -7.27
CA TYR A 316 -1.66 -8.03 -6.33
C TYR A 316 -0.88 -6.86 -6.95
N SER A 317 0.33 -6.53 -6.44
CA SER A 317 1.03 -5.26 -6.68
C SER A 317 1.29 -4.94 -8.15
N TYR A 318 1.72 -5.93 -8.93
CA TYR A 318 1.97 -5.80 -10.37
C TYR A 318 0.81 -6.31 -11.23
N GLY A 319 -0.32 -6.58 -10.58
CA GLY A 319 -1.51 -7.08 -11.24
C GLY A 319 -2.32 -5.99 -11.95
N ASP A 320 -3.52 -6.37 -12.33
CA ASP A 320 -4.54 -5.50 -12.91
C ASP A 320 -5.27 -4.69 -11.83
N CYS A 321 -6.15 -3.80 -12.21
CA CYS A 321 -6.88 -2.95 -11.28
C CYS A 321 -8.40 -3.12 -11.37
N MET A 322 -9.06 -2.58 -10.35
CA MET A 322 -10.51 -2.51 -10.22
C MET A 322 -10.90 -1.07 -9.89
N LEU A 323 -11.85 -0.52 -10.63
CA LEU A 323 -12.49 0.76 -10.36
C LEU A 323 -13.88 0.51 -9.78
N ILE A 324 -14.09 0.94 -8.55
CA ILE A 324 -15.38 0.87 -7.84
C ILE A 324 -16.06 2.23 -7.93
N VAL A 325 -17.22 2.31 -8.58
CA VAL A 325 -17.98 3.54 -8.80
C VAL A 325 -19.43 3.45 -8.33
#